data_837e13136aafa8047a5fd447e431a1dd
#
_entry.id   837e13136aafa8047a5fd447e431a1dd
#
_cell.length_a   1.000
_cell.length_b   1.000
_cell.length_c   1.000
_cell.angle_alpha   90.00
_cell.angle_beta   90.00
_cell.angle_gamma   90.00
#
_symmetry.space_group_name_H-M   'P 1'
#
loop_
_entity.id
_entity.type
_entity.pdbx_description
1 polymer ?
#
loop_
_entity_poly.entity_id
_entity_poly.type
_entity_poly.pdbx_seq_one_letter_code
_entity_poly.pdbx_strand_id
1 'polypeptide(L)'
;RTAEALLFELVKAKELGYNMIREHVKVEPAGWYYHCDREGILVWQDMPSGDMGNKWEMHTYNGGTDKNRTQESKDNFSKEWKEIMDLCMPSPSVVVWVPFNEAWGQFDTERIVNWTMEYDPSRLVNPASGGNHRPCGHMLDLHNYPGPAMKLFDPQRVNVLGEYGGIGLPMEGHLWWNKRNWGYVQFKTPEEVTAEYEKYAKSLIKYVRLGFSGAVYTQTTD
;
A
#
# COMPACT_ATOMS: atom_id res chain seq x y z
N ARG A 1 20.36 -2.19 -7.21
CA ARG A 1 20.57 -2.63 -5.82
C ARG A 1 21.27 -3.99 -5.81
N THR A 2 22.13 -4.25 -4.81
CA THR A 2 22.72 -5.59 -4.60
C THR A 2 21.73 -6.51 -3.88
N ALA A 3 21.96 -7.83 -3.95
CA ALA A 3 21.13 -8.81 -3.25
C ALA A 3 21.14 -8.56 -1.72
N GLU A 4 22.30 -8.18 -1.17
CA GLU A 4 22.44 -7.86 0.26
C GLU A 4 21.60 -6.63 0.65
N ALA A 5 21.53 -5.60 -0.22
CA ALA A 5 20.75 -4.41 0.06
C ALA A 5 19.23 -4.72 0.03
N LEU A 6 18.78 -5.57 -0.88
CA LEU A 6 17.39 -6.03 -0.94
C LEU A 6 17.01 -6.83 0.32
N LEU A 7 17.88 -7.73 0.74
CA LEU A 7 17.69 -8.54 1.94
C LEU A 7 17.72 -7.69 3.23
N PHE A 8 18.60 -6.68 3.28
CA PHE A 8 18.76 -5.82 4.46
C PHE A 8 17.45 -5.13 4.86
N GLU A 9 16.71 -4.56 3.91
CA GLU A 9 15.42 -3.89 4.16
C GLU A 9 14.41 -4.85 4.80
N LEU A 10 14.32 -6.08 4.29
CA LEU A 10 13.40 -7.11 4.78
C LEU A 10 13.74 -7.57 6.19
N VAL A 11 15.03 -7.84 6.44
CA VAL A 11 15.52 -8.24 7.76
C VAL A 11 15.27 -7.15 8.79
N LYS A 12 15.52 -5.88 8.43
CA LYS A 12 15.27 -4.74 9.32
C LYS A 12 13.78 -4.54 9.61
N ALA A 13 12.92 -4.65 8.60
CA ALA A 13 11.48 -4.58 8.82
C ALA A 13 11.03 -5.68 9.82
N LYS A 14 11.51 -6.91 9.66
CA LYS A 14 11.20 -8.03 10.54
C LYS A 14 11.74 -7.83 11.96
N GLU A 15 12.97 -7.34 12.12
CA GLU A 15 13.57 -6.99 13.42
C GLU A 15 12.74 -5.91 14.16
N LEU A 16 12.15 -4.97 13.42
CA LEU A 16 11.26 -3.95 13.94
C LEU A 16 9.83 -4.45 14.24
N GLY A 17 9.55 -5.72 13.96
CA GLY A 17 8.27 -6.36 14.26
C GLY A 17 7.23 -6.27 13.13
N TYR A 18 7.59 -5.78 11.96
CA TYR A 18 6.71 -5.83 10.79
C TYR A 18 6.66 -7.25 10.22
N ASN A 19 5.48 -7.69 9.80
CA ASN A 19 5.27 -8.99 9.18
C ASN A 19 4.82 -8.89 7.72
N MET A 20 4.65 -7.67 7.21
CA MET A 20 4.17 -7.38 5.87
C MET A 20 4.80 -6.11 5.33
N ILE A 21 5.02 -6.07 4.02
CA ILE A 21 5.45 -4.89 3.27
C ILE A 21 4.47 -4.67 2.11
N ARG A 22 4.10 -3.42 1.88
CA ARG A 22 3.37 -3.02 0.68
C ARG A 22 4.36 -2.39 -0.31
N GLU A 23 4.42 -2.97 -1.50
CA GLU A 23 5.17 -2.42 -2.63
C GLU A 23 4.32 -1.35 -3.31
N HIS A 24 4.46 -0.13 -2.78
CA HIS A 24 3.64 1.02 -3.15
C HIS A 24 3.98 1.51 -4.56
N VAL A 25 3.04 1.30 -5.48
CA VAL A 25 3.07 1.72 -6.90
C VAL A 25 4.37 1.40 -7.65
N LYS A 26 5.04 0.33 -7.26
CA LYS A 26 6.29 -0.14 -7.89
C LYS A 26 6.36 -1.66 -7.95
N VAL A 27 7.31 -2.18 -8.71
CA VAL A 27 7.66 -3.59 -8.81
C VAL A 27 9.14 -3.76 -8.51
N GLU A 28 9.47 -4.73 -7.68
CA GLU A 28 10.84 -5.07 -7.34
C GLU A 28 11.40 -6.20 -8.23
N PRO A 29 12.73 -6.38 -8.32
CA PRO A 29 13.31 -7.53 -8.99
C PRO A 29 12.88 -8.85 -8.33
N ALA A 30 12.80 -9.93 -9.12
CA ALA A 30 12.39 -11.26 -8.65
C ALA A 30 13.16 -11.75 -7.40
N GLY A 31 14.45 -11.37 -7.26
CA GLY A 31 15.26 -11.69 -6.08
C GLY A 31 14.72 -11.09 -4.78
N TRP A 32 14.02 -9.96 -4.84
CA TRP A 32 13.41 -9.36 -3.66
C TRP A 32 12.23 -10.22 -3.16
N TYR A 33 11.34 -10.65 -4.06
CA TYR A 33 10.23 -11.55 -3.72
C TYR A 33 10.73 -12.89 -3.18
N TYR A 34 11.80 -13.45 -3.77
CA TYR A 34 12.46 -14.64 -3.23
C TYR A 34 12.95 -14.46 -1.78
N HIS A 35 13.49 -13.31 -1.44
CA HIS A 35 13.86 -13.00 -0.07
C HIS A 35 12.64 -12.86 0.84
N CYS A 36 11.54 -12.25 0.37
CA CYS A 36 10.28 -12.22 1.12
C CYS A 36 9.77 -13.62 1.44
N ASP A 37 9.79 -14.53 0.46
CA ASP A 37 9.39 -15.93 0.63
C ASP A 37 10.24 -16.61 1.69
N ARG A 38 11.55 -16.42 1.65
CA ARG A 38 12.49 -17.02 2.61
C ARG A 38 12.36 -16.48 4.02
N GLU A 39 12.18 -15.17 4.14
CA GLU A 39 12.09 -14.49 5.43
C GLU A 39 10.68 -14.56 6.04
N GLY A 40 9.68 -14.99 5.27
CA GLY A 40 8.30 -15.08 5.72
C GLY A 40 7.66 -13.69 5.91
N ILE A 41 8.00 -12.72 5.03
CA ILE A 41 7.37 -11.40 4.97
C ILE A 41 6.24 -11.45 3.96
N LEU A 42 5.04 -11.09 4.36
CA LEU A 42 3.89 -10.96 3.45
C LEU A 42 4.04 -9.71 2.57
N VAL A 43 3.53 -9.80 1.34
CA VAL A 43 3.64 -8.70 0.38
C VAL A 43 2.26 -8.31 -0.16
N TRP A 44 1.97 -7.02 -0.16
CA TRP A 44 0.94 -6.41 -1.00
C TRP A 44 1.62 -5.81 -2.22
N GLN A 45 1.18 -6.22 -3.40
CA GLN A 45 1.74 -5.76 -4.67
C GLN A 45 0.81 -4.79 -5.35
N ASP A 46 1.26 -3.55 -5.48
CA ASP A 46 0.55 -2.53 -6.24
C ASP A 46 0.87 -2.61 -7.73
N MET A 47 -0.09 -2.20 -8.55
CA MET A 47 0.17 -1.78 -9.92
C MET A 47 0.77 -0.38 -9.92
N PRO A 48 1.87 -0.12 -10.64
CA PRO A 48 2.36 1.23 -10.84
C PRO A 48 1.29 2.14 -11.44
N SER A 49 1.13 3.33 -10.84
CA SER A 49 0.11 4.29 -11.26
C SER A 49 0.52 5.04 -12.53
N GLY A 50 -0.48 5.43 -13.30
CA GLY A 50 -0.31 6.28 -14.48
C GLY A 50 -1.59 7.02 -14.79
N ASP A 51 -1.53 7.96 -15.75
CA ASP A 51 -2.70 8.67 -16.28
C ASP A 51 -3.51 9.43 -15.20
N MET A 52 -2.80 10.14 -14.33
CA MET A 52 -3.32 10.83 -13.15
C MET A 52 -4.46 11.82 -13.42
N GLY A 53 -5.08 12.34 -12.37
CA GLY A 53 -6.03 13.46 -12.44
C GLY A 53 -7.50 13.10 -12.19
N ASN A 54 -7.78 11.97 -11.56
CA ASN A 54 -9.13 11.65 -11.09
C ASN A 54 -9.56 12.57 -9.93
N LYS A 55 -10.85 12.79 -9.80
CA LYS A 55 -11.39 13.30 -8.55
C LYS A 55 -11.26 12.23 -7.47
N TRP A 56 -10.65 12.57 -6.35
CA TRP A 56 -10.38 11.65 -5.24
C TRP A 56 -11.33 11.88 -4.06
N GLU A 57 -11.94 10.82 -3.56
CA GLU A 57 -12.80 10.80 -2.38
C GLU A 57 -12.44 9.63 -1.47
N MET A 58 -12.01 9.93 -0.25
CA MET A 58 -11.49 8.93 0.68
C MET A 58 -12.55 8.24 1.56
N HIS A 59 -13.65 8.92 1.87
CA HIS A 59 -14.52 8.55 2.99
C HIS A 59 -15.96 8.22 2.56
N THR A 60 -16.13 7.71 1.36
CA THR A 60 -17.43 7.25 0.84
C THR A 60 -17.30 5.83 0.28
N TYR A 61 -18.31 4.99 0.49
CA TYR A 61 -18.32 3.60 0.01
C TYR A 61 -18.31 3.46 -1.50
N ASN A 62 -18.80 4.46 -2.21
CA ASN A 62 -18.85 4.51 -3.67
C ASN A 62 -18.69 5.97 -4.11
N GLY A 63 -17.49 6.51 -3.92
CA GLY A 63 -17.18 7.92 -4.18
C GLY A 63 -16.19 8.12 -5.30
N GLY A 64 -16.01 9.41 -5.66
CA GLY A 64 -15.10 9.80 -6.72
C GLY A 64 -15.54 9.33 -8.10
N THR A 65 -14.65 9.44 -9.06
CA THR A 65 -14.91 9.05 -10.45
C THR A 65 -13.82 8.21 -11.03
N ASP A 66 -14.19 7.23 -11.84
CA ASP A 66 -13.26 6.54 -12.72
C ASP A 66 -12.86 7.45 -13.88
N LYS A 67 -11.61 7.37 -14.29
CA LYS A 67 -11.08 8.16 -15.41
C LYS A 67 -11.47 7.54 -16.74
N ASN A 68 -11.82 8.36 -17.68
CA ASN A 68 -11.99 7.93 -19.07
C ASN A 68 -10.60 7.92 -19.75
N ARG A 69 -9.90 6.79 -19.68
CA ARG A 69 -8.63 6.57 -20.38
C ARG A 69 -8.89 6.26 -21.86
N THR A 70 -7.89 6.56 -22.72
CA THR A 70 -7.90 6.07 -24.10
C THR A 70 -7.84 4.54 -24.12
N GLN A 71 -8.29 3.91 -25.19
CA GLN A 71 -8.24 2.45 -25.32
C GLN A 71 -6.79 1.93 -25.24
N GLU A 72 -5.87 2.62 -25.89
CA GLU A 72 -4.44 2.31 -25.81
C GLU A 72 -3.92 2.30 -24.35
N SER A 73 -4.28 3.31 -23.54
CA SER A 73 -3.91 3.38 -22.13
C SER A 73 -4.52 2.24 -21.31
N LYS A 74 -5.77 1.85 -21.58
CA LYS A 74 -6.45 0.73 -20.94
C LYS A 74 -5.80 -0.61 -21.27
N ASP A 75 -5.46 -0.80 -22.55
CA ASP A 75 -4.83 -2.04 -23.06
C ASP A 75 -3.43 -2.19 -22.48
N ASN A 76 -2.66 -1.09 -22.44
CA ASN A 76 -1.33 -1.10 -21.87
C ASN A 76 -1.36 -1.41 -20.36
N PHE A 77 -2.26 -0.78 -19.60
CA PHE A 77 -2.46 -1.09 -18.17
C PHE A 77 -2.77 -2.57 -17.97
N SER A 78 -3.71 -3.10 -18.74
CA SER A 78 -4.14 -4.51 -18.60
C SER A 78 -3.02 -5.48 -18.92
N LYS A 79 -2.22 -5.19 -19.96
CA LYS A 79 -1.04 -5.97 -20.33
C LYS A 79 0.00 -5.95 -19.21
N GLU A 80 0.40 -4.77 -18.75
CA GLU A 80 1.42 -4.61 -17.70
C GLU A 80 0.97 -5.22 -16.38
N TRP A 81 -0.30 -5.04 -15.98
CA TRP A 81 -0.83 -5.65 -14.77
C TRP A 81 -0.79 -7.17 -14.82
N LYS A 82 -1.15 -7.76 -15.97
CA LYS A 82 -1.02 -9.19 -16.19
C LYS A 82 0.44 -9.65 -16.06
N GLU A 83 1.38 -8.94 -16.68
CA GLU A 83 2.81 -9.29 -16.64
C GLU A 83 3.37 -9.21 -15.20
N ILE A 84 2.92 -8.23 -14.39
CA ILE A 84 3.28 -8.12 -12.97
C ILE A 84 2.71 -9.30 -12.17
N MET A 85 1.44 -9.66 -12.39
CA MET A 85 0.85 -10.83 -11.73
C MET A 85 1.60 -12.11 -12.10
N ASP A 86 1.92 -12.33 -13.38
CA ASP A 86 2.70 -13.47 -13.85
C ASP A 86 4.08 -13.54 -13.20
N LEU A 87 4.77 -12.40 -13.09
CA LEU A 87 6.07 -12.30 -12.42
C LEU A 87 6.01 -12.69 -10.95
N CYS A 88 4.98 -12.23 -10.25
CA CYS A 88 4.85 -12.39 -8.80
C CYS A 88 4.10 -13.68 -8.39
N MET A 89 3.38 -14.31 -9.31
CA MET A 89 2.56 -15.51 -9.03
C MET A 89 3.35 -16.66 -8.40
N PRO A 90 4.62 -16.93 -8.78
CA PRO A 90 5.43 -17.97 -8.14
C PRO A 90 5.81 -17.68 -6.67
N SER A 91 5.62 -16.44 -6.20
CA SER A 91 6.04 -16.02 -4.85
C SER A 91 4.89 -16.12 -3.86
N PRO A 92 4.89 -17.11 -2.95
CA PRO A 92 3.82 -17.29 -1.95
C PRO A 92 3.74 -16.15 -0.93
N SER A 93 4.76 -15.33 -0.79
CA SER A 93 4.74 -14.12 0.04
C SER A 93 3.77 -13.07 -0.46
N VAL A 94 3.53 -12.99 -1.77
CA VAL A 94 2.55 -12.06 -2.35
C VAL A 94 1.15 -12.58 -2.03
N VAL A 95 0.40 -11.85 -1.23
CA VAL A 95 -0.91 -12.26 -0.71
C VAL A 95 -2.06 -11.34 -1.09
N VAL A 96 -1.75 -10.13 -1.55
CA VAL A 96 -2.73 -9.13 -1.96
C VAL A 96 -2.30 -8.43 -3.24
N TRP A 97 -3.23 -8.32 -4.19
CA TRP A 97 -3.13 -7.50 -5.39
C TRP A 97 -3.80 -6.15 -5.17
N VAL A 98 -3.14 -5.06 -5.55
CA VAL A 98 -3.64 -3.68 -5.40
C VAL A 98 -3.60 -2.96 -6.76
N PRO A 99 -4.66 -3.04 -7.57
CA PRO A 99 -4.66 -2.42 -8.90
C PRO A 99 -4.67 -0.90 -8.91
N PHE A 100 -5.21 -0.25 -7.86
CA PHE A 100 -5.31 1.21 -7.80
C PHE A 100 -4.97 1.77 -6.42
N ASN A 101 -4.24 2.88 -6.41
CA ASN A 101 -3.90 3.67 -5.23
C ASN A 101 -4.47 5.10 -5.38
N GLU A 102 -5.18 5.59 -4.34
CA GLU A 102 -5.63 6.98 -4.17
C GLU A 102 -6.24 7.61 -5.43
N ALA A 103 -7.02 6.84 -6.16
CA ALA A 103 -7.64 7.23 -7.42
C ALA A 103 -6.64 7.56 -8.56
N TRP A 104 -5.35 7.32 -8.37
CA TRP A 104 -4.33 7.65 -9.37
C TRP A 104 -4.52 6.88 -10.67
N GLY A 105 -5.16 7.55 -11.64
CA GLY A 105 -5.49 6.96 -12.94
C GLY A 105 -6.50 5.81 -12.88
N GLN A 106 -7.24 5.67 -11.79
CA GLN A 106 -8.25 4.63 -11.61
C GLN A 106 -9.32 4.69 -12.70
N PHE A 107 -9.63 3.54 -13.31
CA PHE A 107 -10.58 3.41 -14.41
C PHE A 107 -11.22 2.02 -14.42
N ASP A 108 -12.43 1.91 -14.93
CA ASP A 108 -13.16 0.64 -15.08
C ASP A 108 -12.99 -0.27 -13.84
N THR A 109 -13.05 0.31 -12.65
CA THR A 109 -12.55 -0.29 -11.39
C THR A 109 -13.12 -1.67 -11.15
N GLU A 110 -14.45 -1.83 -11.20
CA GLU A 110 -15.09 -3.13 -10.94
C GLU A 110 -14.65 -4.19 -11.95
N ARG A 111 -14.52 -3.82 -13.23
CA ARG A 111 -14.06 -4.73 -14.29
C ARG A 111 -12.62 -5.19 -14.06
N ILE A 112 -11.71 -4.26 -13.73
CA ILE A 112 -10.30 -4.58 -13.48
C ILE A 112 -10.16 -5.47 -12.23
N VAL A 113 -10.89 -5.14 -11.17
CA VAL A 113 -10.87 -5.90 -9.91
C VAL A 113 -11.41 -7.31 -10.11
N ASN A 114 -12.57 -7.46 -10.76
CA ASN A 114 -13.16 -8.77 -11.03
C ASN A 114 -12.23 -9.61 -11.93
N TRP A 115 -11.67 -9.03 -12.97
CA TRP A 115 -10.68 -9.71 -13.79
C TRP A 115 -9.44 -10.15 -12.99
N THR A 116 -8.93 -9.31 -12.08
CA THR A 116 -7.80 -9.68 -11.22
C THR A 116 -8.16 -10.87 -10.32
N MET A 117 -9.36 -10.87 -9.73
CA MET A 117 -9.86 -11.98 -8.90
C MET A 117 -10.04 -13.29 -9.69
N GLU A 118 -10.49 -13.19 -10.94
CA GLU A 118 -10.65 -14.35 -11.83
C GLU A 118 -9.30 -14.87 -12.32
N TYR A 119 -8.36 -13.97 -12.59
CA TYR A 119 -7.01 -14.32 -13.07
C TYR A 119 -6.18 -15.03 -12.01
N ASP A 120 -6.25 -14.56 -10.77
CA ASP A 120 -5.61 -15.23 -9.62
C ASP A 120 -6.59 -15.36 -8.43
N PRO A 121 -7.37 -16.42 -8.38
CA PRO A 121 -8.32 -16.65 -7.28
C PRO A 121 -7.64 -17.09 -5.98
N SER A 122 -6.33 -17.25 -5.94
CA SER A 122 -5.60 -17.69 -4.75
C SER A 122 -5.22 -16.54 -3.81
N ARG A 123 -5.34 -15.29 -4.25
CA ARG A 123 -4.93 -14.11 -3.51
C ARG A 123 -6.08 -13.14 -3.30
N LEU A 124 -5.96 -12.31 -2.26
CA LEU A 124 -6.92 -11.23 -2.02
C LEU A 124 -6.68 -10.07 -2.99
N VAL A 125 -7.75 -9.31 -3.25
CA VAL A 125 -7.68 -8.08 -4.05
C VAL A 125 -8.17 -6.91 -3.22
N ASN A 126 -7.31 -5.92 -3.05
CA ASN A 126 -7.61 -4.60 -2.51
C ASN A 126 -7.97 -3.68 -3.68
N PRO A 127 -9.25 -3.37 -3.90
CA PRO A 127 -9.72 -2.81 -5.17
C PRO A 127 -9.25 -1.39 -5.44
N ALA A 128 -9.21 -0.57 -4.40
CA ALA A 128 -8.94 0.86 -4.49
C ALA A 128 -8.40 1.34 -3.13
N SER A 129 -7.10 1.24 -2.98
CA SER A 129 -6.42 1.60 -1.75
C SER A 129 -6.55 3.10 -1.49
N GLY A 130 -7.10 3.47 -0.34
CA GLY A 130 -7.15 4.85 0.15
C GLY A 130 -8.20 5.77 -0.46
N GLY A 131 -9.12 5.29 -1.29
CA GLY A 131 -10.18 6.13 -1.81
C GLY A 131 -10.79 5.68 -3.12
N ASN A 132 -11.80 6.40 -3.60
CA ASN A 132 -12.64 6.03 -4.73
C ASN A 132 -13.11 4.57 -4.64
N HIS A 133 -13.55 4.18 -3.44
CA HIS A 133 -14.00 2.82 -3.17
C HIS A 133 -15.14 2.40 -4.08
N ARG A 134 -15.17 1.11 -4.41
CA ARG A 134 -16.24 0.46 -5.17
C ARG A 134 -16.72 -0.77 -4.41
N PRO A 135 -17.96 -1.23 -4.62
CA PRO A 135 -18.51 -2.43 -3.99
C PRO A 135 -17.99 -3.70 -4.64
N CYS A 136 -16.67 -3.87 -4.70
CA CYS A 136 -15.97 -4.99 -5.32
C CYS A 136 -14.69 -5.32 -4.55
N GLY A 137 -14.07 -6.46 -4.86
CA GLY A 137 -12.85 -6.91 -4.20
C GLY A 137 -13.09 -7.42 -2.77
N HIS A 138 -12.00 -7.69 -2.08
CA HIS A 138 -12.03 -8.34 -0.77
C HIS A 138 -11.84 -7.36 0.40
N MET A 139 -11.38 -6.13 0.13
CA MET A 139 -10.99 -5.18 1.16
C MET A 139 -11.67 -3.82 1.02
N LEU A 140 -11.90 -3.18 2.16
CA LEU A 140 -12.04 -1.74 2.28
C LEU A 140 -10.75 -1.21 2.92
N ASP A 141 -10.00 -0.43 2.16
CA ASP A 141 -8.71 0.08 2.56
C ASP A 141 -8.74 1.60 2.72
N LEU A 142 -8.51 2.06 3.94
CA LEU A 142 -8.48 3.47 4.28
C LEU A 142 -7.04 3.99 4.36
N HIS A 143 -6.85 5.24 3.97
CA HIS A 143 -5.65 6.01 4.25
C HIS A 143 -5.98 7.14 5.22
N ASN A 144 -5.15 7.36 6.22
CA ASN A 144 -5.31 8.49 7.12
C ASN A 144 -3.97 8.98 7.66
N TYR A 145 -3.69 10.24 7.45
CA TYR A 145 -2.46 10.87 7.89
C TYR A 145 -2.72 12.03 8.88
N PRO A 146 -1.79 12.28 9.81
CA PRO A 146 -0.60 11.47 10.08
C PRO A 146 -0.90 10.23 10.93
N GLY A 147 -1.87 10.25 11.81
CA GLY A 147 -2.19 9.15 12.72
C GLY A 147 -3.27 8.21 12.21
N PRO A 148 -3.34 6.99 12.79
CA PRO A 148 -4.38 6.04 12.43
C PRO A 148 -5.78 6.59 12.76
N ALA A 149 -6.69 6.51 11.79
CA ALA A 149 -8.11 6.78 11.99
C ALA A 149 -8.96 5.92 11.06
N MET A 150 -10.17 5.61 11.53
CA MET A 150 -11.12 4.77 10.84
C MET A 150 -12.41 5.54 10.64
N LYS A 151 -12.68 5.95 9.40
CA LYS A 151 -13.84 6.78 9.06
C LYS A 151 -14.94 6.04 8.31
N LEU A 152 -14.63 4.84 7.83
CA LEU A 152 -15.56 3.90 7.22
C LEU A 152 -15.31 2.49 7.76
N PHE A 153 -16.33 1.64 7.73
CA PHE A 153 -16.24 0.23 8.06
C PHE A 153 -17.23 -0.56 7.21
N ASP A 154 -16.76 -1.59 6.53
CA ASP A 154 -17.59 -2.48 5.73
C ASP A 154 -17.68 -3.84 6.42
N PRO A 155 -18.86 -4.26 6.89
CA PRO A 155 -19.03 -5.54 7.58
C PRO A 155 -18.89 -6.76 6.65
N GLN A 156 -18.88 -6.57 5.35
CA GLN A 156 -18.79 -7.64 4.34
C GLN A 156 -17.39 -7.85 3.78
N ARG A 157 -16.46 -6.92 4.04
CA ARG A 157 -15.09 -6.96 3.53
C ARG A 157 -14.07 -6.87 4.65
N VAL A 158 -12.84 -7.24 4.35
CA VAL A 158 -11.71 -7.03 5.26
C VAL A 158 -11.41 -5.54 5.34
N ASN A 159 -11.46 -4.99 6.54
CA ASN A 159 -11.16 -3.57 6.76
C ASN A 159 -9.70 -3.40 7.16
N VAL A 160 -8.99 -2.52 6.46
CA VAL A 160 -7.56 -2.25 6.67
C VAL A 160 -7.27 -0.76 6.63
N LEU A 161 -6.16 -0.37 7.22
CA LEU A 161 -5.59 0.96 7.13
C LEU A 161 -4.31 0.87 6.28
N GLY A 162 -4.46 0.96 4.96
CA GLY A 162 -3.37 0.73 4.00
C GLY A 162 -2.28 1.78 4.02
N GLU A 163 -2.54 2.96 4.62
CA GLU A 163 -1.50 3.96 4.87
C GLU A 163 -1.82 4.81 6.10
N TYR A 164 -0.82 5.01 6.95
CA TYR A 164 -0.79 5.99 8.04
C TYR A 164 0.66 6.31 8.39
N GLY A 165 0.92 7.41 9.06
CA GLY A 165 2.28 7.76 9.51
C GLY A 165 2.80 9.05 8.86
N GLY A 166 3.87 8.94 8.11
CA GLY A 166 4.53 10.10 7.53
C GLY A 166 5.21 10.97 8.59
N ILE A 167 5.79 10.31 9.60
CA ILE A 167 6.57 10.97 10.65
C ILE A 167 7.97 11.23 10.12
N GLY A 168 8.31 12.51 9.88
CA GLY A 168 9.59 12.93 9.35
C GLY A 168 10.61 13.26 10.45
N LEU A 169 11.83 12.77 10.29
CA LEU A 169 13.02 13.14 11.04
C LEU A 169 14.17 13.39 10.09
N PRO A 170 14.41 14.63 9.64
CA PRO A 170 15.57 14.94 8.82
C PRO A 170 16.88 14.69 9.58
N MET A 171 17.71 13.81 9.08
CA MET A 171 19.02 13.48 9.67
C MET A 171 20.13 14.02 8.79
N GLU A 172 20.95 14.92 9.37
CA GLU A 172 22.09 15.51 8.65
C GLU A 172 23.04 14.41 8.15
N GLY A 173 23.51 14.55 6.93
CA GLY A 173 24.37 13.58 6.26
C GLY A 173 23.62 12.38 5.62
N HIS A 174 22.32 12.27 5.83
CA HIS A 174 21.47 11.20 5.27
C HIS A 174 20.34 11.74 4.39
N LEU A 175 20.35 13.02 4.04
CA LEU A 175 19.31 13.64 3.24
C LEU A 175 19.65 13.60 1.76
N TRP A 176 18.69 13.20 0.94
CA TRP A 176 18.80 13.34 -0.51
C TRP A 176 18.90 14.82 -0.93
N TRP A 177 18.11 15.68 -0.28
CA TRP A 177 18.11 17.10 -0.52
C TRP A 177 17.88 17.89 0.78
N ASN A 178 18.85 18.69 1.18
CA ASN A 178 18.87 19.37 2.47
C ASN A 178 17.95 20.60 2.61
N LYS A 179 17.28 21.01 1.52
CA LYS A 179 16.38 22.19 1.54
C LYS A 179 14.92 21.85 1.83
N ARG A 180 14.50 20.62 1.54
CA ARG A 180 13.13 20.18 1.77
C ARG A 180 13.10 18.67 1.98
N ASN A 181 12.42 18.25 3.04
CA ASN A 181 12.22 16.85 3.37
C ASN A 181 10.74 16.54 3.43
N TRP A 182 10.38 15.30 3.10
CA TRP A 182 9.02 14.83 3.15
C TRP A 182 8.61 14.48 4.59
N GLY A 183 7.33 14.60 4.88
CA GLY A 183 6.67 14.19 6.11
C GLY A 183 5.37 14.95 6.31
N TYR A 184 4.33 14.26 6.78
CA TYR A 184 3.08 14.92 7.17
C TYR A 184 3.22 15.66 8.49
N VAL A 185 4.06 15.15 9.39
CA VAL A 185 4.54 15.81 10.59
C VAL A 185 6.05 15.64 10.68
N GLN A 186 6.74 16.64 11.22
CA GLN A 186 8.19 16.58 11.34
C GLN A 186 8.59 16.85 12.81
N PHE A 187 9.57 16.10 13.25
CA PHE A 187 10.17 16.17 14.57
C PHE A 187 11.66 16.51 14.49
N LYS A 188 12.25 16.85 15.62
CA LYS A 188 13.64 17.26 15.69
C LYS A 188 14.53 16.21 16.34
N THR A 189 13.95 15.29 17.11
CA THR A 189 14.71 14.28 17.85
C THR A 189 14.12 12.87 17.64
N PRO A 190 14.95 11.82 17.73
CA PRO A 190 14.49 10.44 17.70
C PRO A 190 13.48 10.11 18.81
N GLU A 191 13.61 10.73 19.97
CA GLU A 191 12.71 10.52 21.11
C GLU A 191 11.30 11.01 20.81
N GLU A 192 11.18 12.18 20.17
CA GLU A 192 9.88 12.71 19.71
C GLU A 192 9.22 11.79 18.69
N VAL A 193 9.99 11.30 17.72
CA VAL A 193 9.51 10.32 16.72
C VAL A 193 9.04 9.04 17.39
N THR A 194 9.83 8.50 18.31
CA THR A 194 9.50 7.29 19.06
C THR A 194 8.20 7.45 19.83
N ALA A 195 8.04 8.58 20.54
CA ALA A 195 6.83 8.85 21.31
C ALA A 195 5.58 8.94 20.43
N GLU A 196 5.68 9.58 19.27
CA GLU A 196 4.55 9.68 18.34
C GLU A 196 4.23 8.33 17.69
N TYR A 197 5.25 7.56 17.29
CA TYR A 197 5.08 6.21 16.77
C TYR A 197 4.38 5.29 17.80
N GLU A 198 4.82 5.31 19.06
CA GLU A 198 4.17 4.55 20.15
C GLU A 198 2.69 4.94 20.33
N LYS A 199 2.38 6.20 20.23
CA LYS A 199 1.00 6.70 20.31
C LYS A 199 0.15 6.12 19.16
N TYR A 200 0.70 6.05 17.94
CA TYR A 200 0.02 5.43 16.80
C TYR A 200 -0.17 3.93 17.02
N ALA A 201 0.86 3.22 17.46
CA ALA A 201 0.76 1.79 17.76
C ALA A 201 -0.30 1.49 18.83
N LYS A 202 -0.37 2.30 19.89
CA LYS A 202 -1.41 2.19 20.93
C LYS A 202 -2.82 2.45 20.37
N SER A 203 -2.95 3.36 19.38
CA SER A 203 -4.23 3.60 18.70
C SER A 203 -4.66 2.42 17.84
N LEU A 204 -3.73 1.77 17.14
CA LEU A 204 -4.02 0.58 16.32
C LEU A 204 -4.60 -0.57 17.12
N ILE A 205 -4.17 -0.77 18.37
CA ILE A 205 -4.73 -1.81 19.27
C ILE A 205 -6.25 -1.64 19.44
N LYS A 206 -6.73 -0.40 19.49
CA LYS A 206 -8.17 -0.11 19.58
C LYS A 206 -8.89 -0.51 18.29
N TYR A 207 -8.28 -0.22 17.13
CA TYR A 207 -8.85 -0.53 15.83
C TYR A 207 -8.89 -2.03 15.56
N VAL A 208 -7.87 -2.77 15.95
CA VAL A 208 -7.90 -4.25 15.90
C VAL A 208 -9.10 -4.81 16.66
N ARG A 209 -9.41 -4.28 17.84
CA ARG A 209 -10.60 -4.68 18.64
C ARG A 209 -11.92 -4.31 17.96
N LEU A 210 -11.92 -3.36 17.04
CA LEU A 210 -13.09 -2.95 16.26
C LEU A 210 -13.21 -3.69 14.92
N GLY A 211 -12.30 -4.63 14.62
CA GLY A 211 -12.38 -5.49 13.44
C GLY A 211 -11.47 -5.08 12.29
N PHE A 212 -10.49 -4.17 12.49
CA PHE A 212 -9.47 -3.90 11.49
C PHE A 212 -8.40 -4.98 11.50
N SER A 213 -8.07 -5.47 10.31
CA SER A 213 -7.25 -6.67 10.14
C SER A 213 -5.80 -6.40 9.78
N GLY A 214 -5.46 -5.17 9.41
CA GLY A 214 -4.10 -4.78 9.04
C GLY A 214 -3.91 -3.28 8.99
N ALA A 215 -2.66 -2.85 9.11
CA ALA A 215 -2.26 -1.46 8.96
C ALA A 215 -0.85 -1.37 8.38
N VAL A 216 -0.62 -0.41 7.47
CA VAL A 216 0.66 -0.18 6.82
C VAL A 216 1.21 1.18 7.25
N TYR A 217 2.34 1.16 7.93
CA TYR A 217 3.05 2.39 8.29
C TYR A 217 3.77 2.98 7.06
N THR A 218 3.53 4.23 6.78
CA THR A 218 4.17 5.00 5.72
C THR A 218 5.17 5.97 6.34
N GLN A 219 6.44 5.82 6.11
CA GLN A 219 7.20 4.80 5.39
C GLN A 219 8.51 4.55 6.13
N THR A 220 9.31 3.58 5.69
CA THR A 220 10.56 3.23 6.37
C THR A 220 11.66 4.27 6.13
N THR A 221 11.83 4.67 4.87
CA THR A 221 12.80 5.70 4.43
C THR A 221 12.21 6.50 3.26
N ASP A 222 12.70 7.72 3.07
CA ASP A 222 12.36 8.57 1.93
C ASP A 222 13.49 8.56 0.89
#